data_e83d342a0f7d37d2826e4fdf23063e89
#
_entry.id   e83d342a0f7d37d2826e4fdf23063e89
#
_cell.length_a   1.000
_cell.length_b   1.000
_cell.length_c   1.000
_cell.angle_alpha   90.00
_cell.angle_beta   90.00
_cell.angle_gamma   90.00
#
_symmetry.space_group_name_H-M   'P 1'
#
loop_
_entity.id
_entity.type
_entity.pdbx_description
1 polymer ?
#
loop_
_entity_poly.entity_id
_entity_poly.type
_entity_poly.pdbx_seq_one_letter_code
_entity_poly.pdbx_strand_id
1 'polypeptide(L)' 'MTEVEKKYIVELEGRVQSFEVPVYAKSIEEATLKSQEYEDAGFVVGRIRPET' A
#
# COMPACT_ATOMS: atom_id res chain seq x y z
N MET A 1 -5.60 -24.68 -6.83
CA MET A 1 -5.08 -23.98 -5.70
C MET A 1 -5.28 -22.49 -5.83
N THR A 2 -5.83 -21.89 -4.83
CA THR A 2 -6.08 -20.47 -4.88
C THR A 2 -5.11 -19.74 -3.98
N GLU A 3 -4.63 -18.63 -4.48
CA GLU A 3 -3.81 -17.76 -3.69
C GLU A 3 -4.70 -16.74 -3.03
N VAL A 4 -4.44 -16.50 -1.76
CA VAL A 4 -5.25 -15.59 -0.98
C VAL A 4 -4.53 -14.27 -0.87
N GLU A 5 -5.20 -13.21 -1.30
CA GLU A 5 -4.65 -11.88 -1.13
C GLU A 5 -4.88 -11.43 0.30
N LYS A 6 -3.88 -10.77 0.85
CA LYS A 6 -3.94 -10.22 2.18
C LYS A 6 -4.11 -8.73 2.09
N LYS A 7 -4.69 -8.16 3.13
CA LYS A 7 -4.87 -6.72 3.18
C LYS A 7 -3.65 -6.08 3.81
N TYR A 8 -3.07 -5.14 3.11
CA TYR A 8 -1.96 -4.35 3.62
C TYR A 8 -2.39 -2.92 3.75
N ILE A 9 -1.86 -2.25 4.76
CA ILE A 9 -2.13 -0.85 4.98
C ILE A 9 -0.92 -0.07 4.51
N VAL A 10 -1.14 0.82 3.56
CA VAL A 10 -0.09 1.64 2.97
C VAL A 10 -0.25 3.06 3.49
N GLU A 11 0.79 3.57 4.13
CA GLU A 11 0.79 4.93 4.61
C GLU A 11 1.25 5.85 3.51
N LEU A 12 0.44 6.84 3.20
CA LEU A 12 0.74 7.82 2.16
C LEU A 12 0.88 9.18 2.81
N GLU A 13 1.89 9.92 2.38
CA GLU A 13 2.09 11.27 2.87
C GLU A 13 1.80 12.25 1.74
N GLY A 14 0.84 13.11 1.98
CA GLY A 14 0.54 14.18 1.08
C GLY A 14 1.21 15.46 1.55
N ARG A 15 0.88 16.54 0.88
CA ARG A 15 1.48 17.83 1.24
C ARG A 15 0.99 18.33 2.59
N VAL A 16 -0.26 18.04 2.90
CA VAL A 16 -0.91 18.63 4.07
C VAL A 16 -1.15 17.60 5.14
N GLN A 17 -1.44 16.38 4.75
CA GLN A 17 -1.80 15.36 5.72
C GLN A 17 -1.44 13.99 5.21
N SER A 18 -1.46 13.03 6.11
CA SER A 18 -1.17 11.64 5.81
C SER A 18 -2.45 10.85 5.68
N PHE A 19 -2.39 9.78 4.91
CA PHE A 19 -3.53 8.90 4.70
C PHE A 19 -3.07 7.47 4.87
N GLU A 20 -4.02 6.60 5.17
CA GLU A 20 -3.79 5.17 5.13
C GLU A 20 -4.79 4.58 4.17
N VAL A 21 -4.29 3.75 3.24
CA VAL A 21 -5.16 3.12 2.25
C VAL A 21 -4.94 1.62 2.28
N PRO A 22 -6.00 0.84 2.05
CA PRO A 22 -5.85 -0.61 1.98
C PRO A 22 -5.38 -1.02 0.59
N VAL A 23 -4.48 -2.00 0.56
CA VAL A 23 -4.02 -2.59 -0.69
C VAL A 23 -4.06 -4.09 -0.51
N TYR A 24 -4.71 -4.77 -1.44
CA TYR A 24 -4.80 -6.22 -1.38
C TYR A 24 -3.71 -6.81 -2.26
N ALA A 25 -2.90 -7.67 -1.68
CA ALA A 25 -1.76 -8.23 -2.37
C ALA A 25 -1.42 -9.57 -1.76
N LYS A 26 -0.72 -10.39 -2.52
CA LYS A 26 -0.33 -11.72 -2.06
C LYS A 26 0.87 -11.66 -1.14
N SER A 27 1.68 -10.63 -1.28
CA SER A 27 2.87 -10.47 -0.46
C SER A 27 3.15 -8.99 -0.31
N ILE A 28 4.08 -8.68 0.59
CA ILE A 28 4.44 -7.28 0.79
C ILE A 28 5.13 -6.71 -0.43
N GLU A 29 5.83 -7.55 -1.18
CA GLU A 29 6.47 -7.09 -2.41
C GLU A 29 5.43 -6.67 -3.43
N GLU A 30 4.37 -7.46 -3.55
CA GLU A 30 3.30 -7.08 -4.45
C GLU A 30 2.59 -5.82 -3.98
N ALA A 31 2.40 -5.70 -2.68
CA ALA A 31 1.80 -4.49 -2.14
C ALA A 31 2.65 -3.26 -2.47
N THR A 32 3.96 -3.41 -2.40
CA THR A 32 4.87 -2.33 -2.74
C THR A 32 4.71 -1.95 -4.21
N LEU A 33 4.65 -2.95 -5.08
CA LEU A 33 4.47 -2.67 -6.50
C LEU A 33 3.15 -1.94 -6.76
N LYS A 34 2.10 -2.38 -6.11
CA LYS A 34 0.79 -1.75 -6.31
C LYS A 34 0.78 -0.32 -5.78
N SER A 35 1.55 -0.05 -4.75
CA SER A 35 1.57 1.28 -4.16
C SER A 35 2.30 2.30 -5.02
N GLN A 36 3.03 1.84 -6.06
CA GLN A 36 3.71 2.77 -6.93
C GLN A 36 2.75 3.69 -7.66
N GLU A 37 1.51 3.25 -7.85
CA GLU A 37 0.51 4.11 -8.46
C GLU A 37 0.31 5.38 -7.64
N TYR A 38 0.42 5.27 -6.34
CA TYR A 38 0.25 6.44 -5.48
C TYR A 38 1.44 7.38 -5.61
N GLU A 39 2.62 6.82 -5.79
CA GLU A 39 3.79 7.66 -6.01
C GLU A 39 3.66 8.43 -7.31
N ASP A 40 3.14 7.77 -8.34
CA ASP A 40 2.92 8.43 -9.61
C ASP A 40 1.91 9.55 -9.47
N ALA A 41 1.00 9.42 -8.53
CA ALA A 41 -0.02 10.44 -8.31
C ALA A 41 0.49 11.59 -7.44
N GLY A 42 1.72 11.50 -6.94
CA GLY A 42 2.30 12.60 -6.19
C GLY A 42 2.40 12.37 -4.69
N PHE A 43 2.01 11.20 -4.21
CA PHE A 43 2.14 10.88 -2.79
C PHE A 43 3.47 10.24 -2.50
N VAL A 44 3.92 10.38 -1.26
CA VAL A 44 5.10 9.68 -0.79
C VAL A 44 4.60 8.46 -0.03
N VAL A 45 5.05 7.29 -0.47
CA VAL A 45 4.68 6.04 0.20
C VAL A 45 5.60 5.86 1.40
N GLY A 46 5.02 5.80 2.58
CA GLY A 46 5.77 5.59 3.79
C GLY A 46 5.90 4.12 4.11
N ARG A 47 5.15 3.67 5.12
CA ARG A 47 5.25 2.30 5.58
C ARG A 47 4.14 1.45 4.98
N ILE A 48 4.46 0.22 4.66
CA ILE A 48 3.50 -0.77 4.21
C ILE A 48 3.51 -1.89 5.24
N ARG A 49 2.36 -2.16 5.84
CA ARG A 49 2.27 -3.18 6.88
C ARG A 49 1.04 -4.04 6.67
N PRO A 50 1.11 -5.30 7.08
CA PRO A 50 -0.07 -6.16 6.99
C PRO A 50 -1.08 -5.77 8.06
N GLU A 51 -2.34 -5.89 7.69
CA GLU A 51 -3.41 -5.67 8.64
C GLU A 51 -3.83 -7.04 9.16
N THR A 52 -3.50 -7.36 10.37
CA THR A 52 -3.93 -8.62 10.97
C THR A 52 -4.33 -8.42 12.40
#